data_8dcc9e9731959ae9aba6b609260ee8c8
#
_entry.id   8dcc9e9731959ae9aba6b609260ee8c8
#
_cell.length_a   1.000
_cell.length_b   1.000
_cell.length_c   1.000
_cell.angle_alpha   90.00
_cell.angle_beta   90.00
_cell.angle_gamma   90.00
#
_symmetry.space_group_name_H-M   'P 1'
#
loop_
_entity.id
_entity.type
_entity.pdbx_description
1 polymer ?
#
loop_
_entity_poly.entity_id
_entity_poly.type
_entity_poly.pdbx_seq_one_letter_code
_entity_poly.pdbx_strand_id
1 'polypeptide(L)'
;MALAAAGYSGTPLPAKLGLKDGMIAAFVALPPELDDLAEAVDFAELDRLADWSAISGVHEKYDAVHAFTRQRVEIEDRLGDVEAAIKRDGMFWVSWPKKTSKVPTDVTEDVIRTEALKLDLVDVKVAAVNEIWSGLKLVIRKDLR
;
A
#
# COMPACT_ATOMS: atom_id res chain seq x y z
N MET A 1 -7.84 -19.04 -1.38
CA MET A 1 -7.11 -19.61 -2.50
C MET A 1 -6.83 -18.60 -3.57
N ALA A 2 -7.80 -17.77 -3.87
CA ALA A 2 -7.65 -16.78 -4.91
C ALA A 2 -6.43 -15.89 -4.72
N LEU A 3 -6.08 -15.55 -3.49
CA LEU A 3 -4.94 -14.69 -3.22
C LEU A 3 -3.61 -15.33 -3.58
N ALA A 4 -3.54 -16.65 -3.54
CA ALA A 4 -2.33 -17.36 -3.89
C ALA A 4 -2.21 -17.59 -5.39
N ALA A 5 -3.30 -17.45 -6.11
CA ALA A 5 -3.32 -17.80 -7.53
C ALA A 5 -2.63 -16.79 -8.43
N ALA A 6 -2.44 -15.58 -7.95
CA ALA A 6 -1.66 -14.61 -8.71
C ALA A 6 -0.22 -15.02 -8.85
N GLY A 7 0.15 -15.91 -8.10
CA GLY A 7 0.96 -16.89 -8.05
C GLY A 7 2.30 -16.86 -8.63
N TYR A 8 2.94 -15.92 -8.61
CA TYR A 8 4.22 -15.91 -9.22
C TYR A 8 5.31 -16.53 -8.36
N SER A 9 5.14 -16.49 -7.04
CA SER A 9 6.19 -16.92 -6.13
C SER A 9 5.79 -18.06 -5.22
N GLY A 10 4.54 -18.48 -5.26
CA GLY A 10 4.05 -19.47 -4.32
C GLY A 10 3.84 -18.97 -2.90
N THR A 11 4.25 -17.75 -2.59
CA THR A 11 4.02 -17.15 -1.28
C THR A 11 2.60 -16.57 -1.25
N PRO A 12 1.79 -16.88 -0.22
CA PRO A 12 0.47 -16.27 -0.10
C PRO A 12 0.58 -14.75 -0.05
N LEU A 13 -0.39 -14.07 -0.67
CA LEU A 13 -0.35 -12.62 -0.78
C LEU A 13 -0.23 -11.90 0.57
N PRO A 14 -0.97 -12.26 1.61
CA PRO A 14 -0.82 -11.57 2.90
C PRO A 14 0.61 -11.62 3.45
N ALA A 15 1.27 -12.78 3.35
CA ALA A 15 2.64 -12.93 3.79
C ALA A 15 3.60 -12.12 2.91
N LYS A 16 3.34 -12.09 1.61
CA LYS A 16 4.11 -11.30 0.64
C LYS A 16 4.04 -9.81 0.95
N LEU A 17 2.89 -9.34 1.40
CA LEU A 17 2.69 -7.95 1.78
C LEU A 17 3.13 -7.65 3.22
N GLY A 18 3.57 -8.65 3.96
CA GLY A 18 4.04 -8.48 5.32
C GLY A 18 2.94 -8.28 6.35
N LEU A 19 1.71 -8.68 6.03
CA LEU A 19 0.59 -8.56 6.98
C LEU A 19 0.70 -9.62 8.07
N LYS A 20 0.48 -9.22 9.31
CA LYS A 20 0.61 -10.11 10.48
C LYS A 20 -0.51 -9.86 11.48
N ASP A 21 -0.82 -10.90 12.24
CA ASP A 21 -1.76 -10.79 13.36
C ASP A 21 -1.29 -9.71 14.33
N GLY A 22 -2.24 -8.98 14.88
CA GLY A 22 -1.96 -7.95 15.87
C GLY A 22 -1.61 -6.58 15.30
N MET A 23 -1.49 -6.45 13.98
CA MET A 23 -1.22 -5.15 13.37
C MET A 23 -2.41 -4.20 13.46
N ILE A 24 -2.09 -2.92 13.62
CA ILE A 24 -3.04 -1.84 13.37
C ILE A 24 -2.81 -1.40 11.94
N ALA A 25 -3.80 -1.55 11.09
CA ALA A 25 -3.63 -1.36 9.66
C ALA A 25 -4.76 -0.56 9.04
N ALA A 26 -4.50 0.00 7.85
CA ALA A 26 -5.51 0.66 7.05
C ALA A 26 -5.39 0.23 5.60
N PHE A 27 -6.54 0.02 4.95
CA PHE A 27 -6.64 -0.10 3.50
C PHE A 27 -7.32 1.16 2.97
N VAL A 28 -6.69 1.80 2.00
CA VAL A 28 -7.20 3.02 1.38
C VAL A 28 -7.63 2.68 -0.04
N ALA A 29 -8.92 2.90 -0.35
CA ALA A 29 -9.50 2.62 -1.66
C ALA A 29 -9.32 1.15 -2.08
N LEU A 30 -9.47 0.23 -1.15
CA LEU A 30 -9.30 -1.21 -1.41
C LEU A 30 -10.28 -1.67 -2.48
N PRO A 31 -9.79 -2.23 -3.60
CA PRO A 31 -10.68 -2.74 -4.64
C PRO A 31 -11.55 -3.90 -4.13
N PRO A 32 -12.80 -4.01 -4.59
CA PRO A 32 -13.69 -5.09 -4.12
C PRO A 32 -13.12 -6.49 -4.35
N GLU A 33 -12.39 -6.69 -5.44
CA GLU A 33 -11.79 -7.98 -5.75
C GLU A 33 -10.69 -8.38 -4.75
N LEU A 34 -10.26 -7.46 -3.91
CA LEU A 34 -9.24 -7.71 -2.87
C LEU A 34 -9.79 -7.61 -1.46
N ASP A 35 -11.12 -7.65 -1.30
CA ASP A 35 -11.76 -7.58 0.01
C ASP A 35 -11.21 -8.61 0.99
N ASP A 36 -10.78 -9.77 0.50
CA ASP A 36 -10.23 -10.83 1.35
C ASP A 36 -8.99 -10.37 2.14
N LEU A 37 -8.29 -9.36 1.66
CA LEU A 37 -7.12 -8.84 2.40
C LEU A 37 -7.52 -8.27 3.76
N ALA A 38 -8.73 -7.76 3.89
CA ALA A 38 -9.21 -7.20 5.15
C ALA A 38 -9.45 -8.27 6.21
N GLU A 39 -9.51 -9.53 5.80
CA GLU A 39 -9.74 -10.66 6.71
C GLU A 39 -8.57 -11.64 6.72
N ALA A 40 -7.46 -11.26 6.10
CA ALA A 40 -6.35 -12.18 5.86
C ALA A 40 -5.59 -12.54 7.13
N VAL A 41 -5.58 -11.66 8.11
CA VAL A 41 -4.94 -11.88 9.41
C VAL A 41 -5.84 -11.29 10.49
N ASP A 42 -5.53 -11.59 11.75
CA ASP A 42 -6.26 -11.06 12.90
C ASP A 42 -5.70 -9.68 13.27
N PHE A 43 -6.16 -8.65 12.56
CA PHE A 43 -5.74 -7.29 12.87
C PHE A 43 -6.20 -6.88 14.26
N ALA A 44 -5.35 -6.19 15.01
CA ALA A 44 -5.76 -5.60 16.28
C ALA A 44 -6.78 -4.47 16.02
N GLU A 45 -6.55 -3.72 14.94
CA GLU A 45 -7.48 -2.71 14.47
C GLU A 45 -7.33 -2.59 12.96
N LEU A 46 -8.44 -2.45 12.25
CA LEU A 46 -8.41 -2.28 10.80
C LEU A 46 -9.36 -1.18 10.39
N ASP A 47 -8.83 -0.19 9.68
CA ASP A 47 -9.62 0.88 9.08
C ASP A 47 -9.70 0.66 7.57
N ARG A 48 -10.90 0.72 7.02
CA ARG A 48 -11.12 0.72 5.58
C ARG A 48 -11.53 2.11 5.16
N LEU A 49 -10.64 2.82 4.51
CA LEU A 49 -10.85 4.22 4.13
C LEU A 49 -11.25 4.26 2.66
N ALA A 50 -12.29 5.04 2.35
CA ALA A 50 -12.86 5.08 1.01
C ALA A 50 -11.92 5.71 -0.01
N ASP A 51 -11.15 6.70 0.41
CA ASP A 51 -10.23 7.41 -0.46
C ASP A 51 -9.05 7.97 0.32
N TRP A 52 -8.07 8.51 -0.42
CA TRP A 52 -6.84 9.01 0.18
C TRP A 52 -7.05 10.22 1.09
N SER A 53 -8.10 11.00 0.88
CA SER A 53 -8.35 12.17 1.74
C SER A 53 -8.67 11.76 3.18
N ALA A 54 -9.21 10.56 3.36
CA ALA A 54 -9.59 10.07 4.68
C ALA A 54 -8.40 9.80 5.60
N ILE A 55 -7.19 9.68 5.04
CA ILE A 55 -5.99 9.46 5.87
C ILE A 55 -5.34 10.76 6.34
N SER A 56 -5.80 11.90 5.82
CA SER A 56 -5.27 13.19 6.20
C SER A 56 -5.50 13.45 7.69
N GLY A 57 -4.48 13.96 8.37
CA GLY A 57 -4.59 14.29 9.79
C GLY A 57 -4.37 13.11 10.75
N VAL A 58 -4.16 11.91 10.24
CA VAL A 58 -3.80 10.75 11.07
C VAL A 58 -2.30 10.75 11.28
N HIS A 59 -1.85 10.53 12.51
CA HIS A 59 -0.42 10.57 12.82
C HIS A 59 0.02 9.32 13.57
N GLU A 60 1.06 8.66 13.06
CA GLU A 60 1.77 7.56 13.68
C GLU A 60 0.86 6.50 14.30
N LYS A 61 -0.21 6.17 13.59
CA LYS A 61 -1.20 5.23 14.08
C LYS A 61 -0.97 3.80 13.57
N TYR A 62 -0.61 3.66 12.30
CA TYR A 62 -0.65 2.36 11.63
C TYR A 62 0.70 1.67 11.58
N ASP A 63 0.68 0.36 11.81
CA ASP A 63 1.83 -0.52 11.53
C ASP A 63 1.96 -0.73 10.02
N ALA A 64 0.83 -0.76 9.32
CA ALA A 64 0.79 -0.98 7.87
C ALA A 64 -0.36 -0.23 7.23
N VAL A 65 -0.10 0.35 6.07
CA VAL A 65 -1.13 0.94 5.21
C VAL A 65 -0.97 0.35 3.82
N HIS A 66 -2.06 0.03 3.14
CA HIS A 66 -2.03 -0.34 1.73
C HIS A 66 -3.02 0.56 0.98
N ALA A 67 -2.49 1.45 0.17
CA ALA A 67 -3.29 2.43 -0.55
C ALA A 67 -3.28 2.15 -2.05
N PHE A 68 -4.44 2.22 -2.66
CA PHE A 68 -4.65 1.93 -4.08
C PHE A 68 -5.02 3.19 -4.83
N THR A 69 -4.46 3.40 -6.01
CA THR A 69 -4.79 4.57 -6.82
C THR A 69 -4.55 4.33 -8.30
N ARG A 70 -5.26 5.08 -9.13
CA ARG A 70 -5.03 5.15 -10.57
C ARG A 70 -4.61 6.54 -11.00
N GLN A 71 -4.49 7.47 -10.05
CA GLN A 71 -4.29 8.88 -10.35
C GLN A 71 -3.00 9.41 -9.72
N ARG A 72 -2.12 9.90 -10.58
CA ARG A 72 -0.86 10.49 -10.16
C ARG A 72 -1.05 11.63 -9.17
N VAL A 73 -2.13 12.40 -9.32
CA VAL A 73 -2.38 13.54 -8.45
C VAL A 73 -2.57 13.11 -6.99
N GLU A 74 -3.13 11.92 -6.74
CA GLU A 74 -3.25 11.41 -5.38
C GLU A 74 -1.89 11.17 -4.76
N ILE A 75 -0.96 10.62 -5.55
CA ILE A 75 0.41 10.42 -5.08
C ILE A 75 1.05 11.76 -4.75
N GLU A 76 0.95 12.72 -5.68
CA GLU A 76 1.57 14.03 -5.51
C GLU A 76 1.02 14.79 -4.30
N ASP A 77 -0.29 14.70 -4.08
CA ASP A 77 -0.95 15.49 -3.04
C ASP A 77 -0.98 14.81 -1.68
N ARG A 78 -0.99 13.46 -1.64
CA ARG A 78 -1.33 12.73 -0.42
C ARG A 78 -0.29 11.74 0.09
N LEU A 79 0.79 11.52 -0.64
CA LEU A 79 1.79 10.54 -0.18
C LEU A 79 2.37 10.94 1.18
N GLY A 80 2.58 12.23 1.40
CA GLY A 80 3.02 12.74 2.70
C GLY A 80 2.05 12.47 3.84
N ASP A 81 0.74 12.47 3.54
CA ASP A 81 -0.27 12.14 4.55
C ASP A 81 -0.19 10.67 4.96
N VAL A 82 0.11 9.79 4.01
CA VAL A 82 0.31 8.36 4.32
C VAL A 82 1.57 8.17 5.16
N GLU A 83 2.64 8.85 4.81
CA GLU A 83 3.87 8.80 5.62
C GLU A 83 3.60 9.24 7.05
N ALA A 84 2.85 10.31 7.24
CA ALA A 84 2.54 10.82 8.58
C ALA A 84 1.69 9.84 9.37
N ALA A 85 0.86 9.05 8.69
CA ALA A 85 -0.09 8.15 9.32
C ALA A 85 0.53 6.85 9.83
N ILE A 86 1.69 6.44 9.31
CA ILE A 86 2.34 5.21 9.77
C ILE A 86 3.27 5.50 10.95
N LYS A 87 3.44 4.48 11.80
CA LYS A 87 4.47 4.53 12.84
C LYS A 87 5.84 4.63 12.19
N ARG A 88 6.83 5.15 12.92
CA ARG A 88 8.16 5.38 12.35
C ARG A 88 8.83 4.09 11.86
N ASP A 89 8.51 2.97 12.45
CA ASP A 89 8.98 1.65 12.04
C ASP A 89 7.94 0.89 11.19
N GLY A 90 6.87 1.57 10.81
CA GLY A 90 5.83 0.98 10.00
C GLY A 90 6.19 0.89 8.52
N MET A 91 5.25 0.37 7.75
CA MET A 91 5.40 0.25 6.31
C MET A 91 4.14 0.69 5.59
N PHE A 92 4.27 1.01 4.31
CA PHE A 92 3.06 1.06 3.49
C PHE A 92 3.34 0.62 2.06
N TRP A 93 2.27 0.18 1.44
CA TRP A 93 2.25 -0.22 0.04
C TRP A 93 1.41 0.77 -0.74
N VAL A 94 1.90 1.17 -1.90
CA VAL A 94 1.12 1.93 -2.87
C VAL A 94 0.94 1.04 -4.08
N SER A 95 -0.31 0.79 -4.47
CA SER A 95 -0.61 -0.07 -5.60
C SER A 95 -1.28 0.70 -6.72
N TRP A 96 -0.94 0.36 -7.94
CA TRP A 96 -1.45 0.96 -9.16
C TRP A 96 -1.71 -0.14 -10.19
N PRO A 97 -2.56 0.14 -11.21
CA PRO A 97 -2.81 -0.86 -12.26
C PRO A 97 -1.57 -1.07 -13.12
N LYS A 98 -1.22 -2.34 -13.37
CA LYS A 98 -0.15 -2.70 -14.29
C LYS A 98 -0.52 -2.28 -15.72
N LYS A 99 0.47 -2.02 -16.54
CA LYS A 99 0.25 -1.77 -17.97
C LYS A 99 -0.53 -2.90 -18.63
N THR A 100 -0.19 -4.12 -18.32
CA THR A 100 -0.80 -5.31 -18.91
C THR A 100 -2.28 -5.46 -18.57
N SER A 101 -2.75 -4.80 -17.52
CA SER A 101 -4.17 -4.84 -17.12
C SER A 101 -5.04 -4.01 -18.07
N LYS A 102 -4.44 -3.06 -18.79
CA LYS A 102 -5.11 -2.10 -19.66
C LYS A 102 -6.08 -1.18 -18.93
N VAL A 103 -6.08 -1.17 -17.61
CA VAL A 103 -6.85 -0.21 -16.82
C VAL A 103 -6.17 1.16 -16.94
N PRO A 104 -6.90 2.22 -17.34
CA PRO A 104 -6.30 3.54 -17.50
C PRO A 104 -5.71 4.07 -16.21
N THR A 105 -4.47 4.56 -16.27
CA THR A 105 -3.78 5.17 -15.12
C THR A 105 -2.62 6.01 -15.62
N ASP A 106 -2.30 7.06 -14.89
CA ASP A 106 -1.08 7.84 -15.11
C ASP A 106 -0.05 7.56 -14.00
N VAL A 107 -0.25 6.51 -13.21
CA VAL A 107 0.68 6.11 -12.15
C VAL A 107 1.62 5.04 -12.68
N THR A 108 2.90 5.20 -12.38
CA THR A 108 3.93 4.20 -12.64
C THR A 108 4.76 4.02 -11.37
N GLU A 109 5.58 2.98 -11.35
CA GLU A 109 6.53 2.78 -10.27
C GLU A 109 7.42 4.02 -10.09
N ASP A 110 7.89 4.59 -11.19
CA ASP A 110 8.78 5.77 -11.14
C ASP A 110 8.08 7.00 -10.57
N VAL A 111 6.80 7.19 -10.85
CA VAL A 111 6.03 8.29 -10.25
C VAL A 111 6.05 8.17 -8.74
N ILE A 112 5.76 6.98 -8.22
CA ILE A 112 5.74 6.76 -6.77
C ILE A 112 7.12 6.96 -6.17
N ARG A 113 8.14 6.37 -6.78
CA ARG A 113 9.51 6.49 -6.29
C ARG A 113 9.98 7.93 -6.26
N THR A 114 9.69 8.69 -7.32
CA THR A 114 10.07 10.09 -7.41
C THR A 114 9.43 10.91 -6.29
N GLU A 115 8.15 10.72 -6.04
CA GLU A 115 7.47 11.45 -4.97
C GLU A 115 7.93 11.00 -3.59
N ALA A 116 8.19 9.71 -3.41
CA ALA A 116 8.68 9.16 -2.14
C ALA A 116 10.04 9.76 -1.77
N LEU A 117 10.92 9.92 -2.74
CA LEU A 117 12.26 10.45 -2.48
C LEU A 117 12.27 11.94 -2.11
N LYS A 118 11.21 12.66 -2.39
CA LYS A 118 11.05 14.05 -1.91
C LYS A 118 10.67 14.10 -0.44
N LEU A 119 10.22 12.98 0.11
CA LEU A 119 9.83 12.81 1.50
C LEU A 119 10.91 12.01 2.23
N ASP A 120 10.60 11.52 3.42
CA ASP A 120 11.52 10.72 4.23
C ASP A 120 11.48 9.23 3.88
N LEU A 121 11.01 8.88 2.71
CA LEU A 121 10.69 7.52 2.31
C LEU A 121 11.76 6.91 1.41
N VAL A 122 11.82 5.58 1.45
CA VAL A 122 12.62 4.80 0.51
C VAL A 122 11.80 3.59 0.09
N ASP A 123 11.94 3.19 -1.17
CA ASP A 123 11.30 1.99 -1.70
C ASP A 123 12.11 0.75 -1.32
N VAL A 124 11.40 -0.32 -0.97
CA VAL A 124 12.01 -1.55 -0.47
C VAL A 124 11.86 -2.69 -1.46
N LYS A 125 10.67 -2.87 -2.00
CA LYS A 125 10.44 -3.94 -2.98
C LYS A 125 9.16 -3.71 -3.76
N VAL A 126 9.08 -4.38 -4.91
CA VAL A 126 7.90 -4.40 -5.76
C VAL A 126 7.27 -5.78 -5.67
N ALA A 127 5.96 -5.85 -5.68
CA ALA A 127 5.24 -7.12 -5.69
C ALA A 127 4.02 -7.04 -6.59
N ALA A 128 3.72 -8.13 -7.27
CA ALA A 128 2.42 -8.28 -7.94
C ALA A 128 1.37 -8.55 -6.86
N VAL A 129 0.30 -7.80 -6.87
CA VAL A 129 -0.80 -7.96 -5.92
C VAL A 129 -1.83 -8.92 -6.50
N ASN A 130 -2.25 -8.68 -7.74
CA ASN A 130 -3.08 -9.60 -8.51
C ASN A 130 -2.87 -9.33 -10.01
N GLU A 131 -3.80 -9.75 -10.84
CA GLU A 131 -3.70 -9.59 -12.29
C GLU A 131 -3.74 -8.12 -12.72
N ILE A 132 -4.38 -7.28 -11.93
CA ILE A 132 -4.54 -5.86 -12.23
C ILE A 132 -3.49 -5.02 -11.51
N TRP A 133 -3.29 -5.25 -10.22
CA TRP A 133 -2.54 -4.35 -9.35
C TRP A 133 -1.11 -4.80 -9.11
N SER A 134 -0.21 -3.84 -9.17
CA SER A 134 1.18 -3.98 -8.73
C SER A 134 1.39 -3.07 -7.54
N GLY A 135 2.30 -3.41 -6.64
CA GLY A 135 2.55 -2.61 -5.44
C GLY A 135 4.02 -2.31 -5.23
N LEU A 136 4.29 -1.15 -4.67
CA LEU A 136 5.62 -0.73 -4.25
C LEU A 136 5.59 -0.52 -2.75
N LYS A 137 6.48 -1.21 -2.02
CA LYS A 137 6.59 -1.07 -0.58
C LYS A 137 7.50 0.08 -0.24
N LEU A 138 7.03 0.96 0.65
CA LEU A 138 7.75 2.13 1.13
C LEU A 138 7.90 2.06 2.65
N VAL A 139 9.05 2.50 3.14
CA VAL A 139 9.30 2.66 4.57
C VAL A 139 10.01 3.98 4.79
N ILE A 140 9.98 4.48 6.02
CA ILE A 140 10.74 5.67 6.39
C ILE A 140 12.22 5.28 6.43
N ARG A 141 13.08 6.12 5.88
CA ARG A 141 14.52 5.85 5.85
C ARG A 141 15.03 5.58 7.26
N LYS A 142 15.91 4.60 7.37
CA LYS A 142 16.36 4.07 8.65
C LYS A 142 16.92 5.15 9.58
N ASP A 143 17.64 6.09 9.03
CA ASP A 143 18.24 7.18 9.81
C ASP A 143 17.25 8.25 10.28
N LEU A 144 16.00 8.15 9.83
CA LEU A 144 14.93 9.10 10.17
C LEU A 144 13.82 8.47 11.03
N ARG A 145 14.00 7.23 11.43
CA ARG A 145 12.99 6.52 12.24
C ARG A 145 13.02 6.90 13.71
#